data_acb5bf722b8a6fd04224f48fffecc832
#
_entry.id   acb5bf722b8a6fd04224f48fffecc832
#
_cell.length_a   1.000
_cell.length_b   1.000
_cell.length_c   1.000
_cell.angle_alpha   90.00
_cell.angle_beta   90.00
_cell.angle_gamma   90.00
#
_symmetry.space_group_name_H-M   'P 1'
#
loop_
_entity.id
_entity.type
_entity.pdbx_description
1 polymer ?
#
loop_
_entity_poly.entity_id
_entity_poly.type
_entity_poly.pdbx_seq_one_letter_code
_entity_poly.pdbx_strand_id
1 'polypeptide(L)'
;MINERYILKNKLGEGRSKVYLCTDTELNQKEFAVKILPNGKDPQESKLFRDEFFSLKKLDHPLIVKPYDLGTIVKANDEKETEFLGCRYFTLEYFPGVELLQFPGIKNPDILKEIIIQICSVLYYLHQSSYIYYDLKPENILAAEIDGKIVIKLIDLGLASHIWLGFDKTIKGTAEYIAPEILKEESHDHRVDLYSLGILIYRIVYNRFPFAANNKLDVYKAHIEKKFEFPPSDYPGYFTRILEKLLNKDPEKRYSSPLRVIIDLNTGIDNFSSQFTPAKIFAGRKDIINILSSFIQDRENTELFVIKGSDGSGKTTLLNQLYSLNDQVIPVFKTSGKTGFDFIKLLLKDIAFNNYVYPQLPGELREKINDFLYSSSFGVIDEIKAIISQITLYSKFILLIDDFNKFDRFSWEIFREIIPILQVNYIKVIAAEDSEYESFSKLLHNTKELILNPFTEMQVNEFTEKSFAGFFPRAQLEKLILAYSDLLPGSIVRFIHDLLFLKIIKYDNGIPDINSDETPIIETILKSSQEEIYNIRFNSLSENETETAKYISAFNAPLEPYFLSTFLYIGQKEVMQ
;
A
#
# COMPACT_ATOMS: atom_id res chain seq x y z
N MET A 1 11.90 -18.89 -17.39
CA MET A 1 12.42 -17.87 -16.45
C MET A 1 12.30 -16.51 -17.11
N ILE A 2 11.62 -15.57 -16.46
CA ILE A 2 11.46 -14.21 -16.98
C ILE A 2 12.50 -13.27 -16.32
N ASN A 3 13.01 -12.34 -17.12
CA ASN A 3 14.03 -11.35 -16.74
C ASN A 3 15.25 -11.93 -16.01
N GLU A 4 15.62 -13.18 -16.32
CA GLU A 4 16.75 -13.92 -15.69
C GLU A 4 16.67 -14.00 -14.15
N ARG A 5 15.52 -13.68 -13.58
CA ARG A 5 15.31 -13.61 -12.14
C ARG A 5 14.16 -14.50 -11.66
N TYR A 6 13.00 -14.44 -12.31
CA TYR A 6 11.81 -15.15 -11.83
C TYR A 6 11.57 -16.45 -12.60
N ILE A 7 11.61 -17.58 -11.89
CA ILE A 7 11.27 -18.89 -12.47
C ILE A 7 9.77 -19.11 -12.27
N LEU A 8 9.01 -19.09 -13.37
CA LEU A 8 7.57 -19.36 -13.32
C LEU A 8 7.33 -20.85 -12.99
N LYS A 9 6.39 -21.11 -12.10
CA LYS A 9 5.94 -22.44 -11.70
C LYS A 9 4.47 -22.63 -12.13
N ASN A 10 3.62 -22.97 -11.19
CA ASN A 10 2.21 -23.25 -11.42
C ASN A 10 1.42 -21.95 -11.64
N LYS A 11 0.44 -22.01 -12.53
CA LYS A 11 -0.56 -20.97 -12.70
C LYS A 11 -1.49 -20.96 -11.48
N LEU A 12 -1.65 -19.80 -10.83
CA LEU A 12 -2.49 -19.62 -9.65
C LEU A 12 -3.87 -19.06 -10.03
N GLY A 13 -3.96 -18.27 -11.09
CA GLY A 13 -5.21 -17.65 -11.50
C GLY A 13 -5.17 -17.06 -12.90
N GLU A 14 -6.35 -16.81 -13.45
CA GLU A 14 -6.53 -16.19 -14.77
C GLU A 14 -7.79 -15.33 -14.77
N GLY A 15 -7.65 -14.13 -15.30
CA GLY A 15 -8.71 -13.16 -15.51
C GLY A 15 -8.23 -12.11 -16.51
N ARG A 16 -8.32 -10.83 -16.16
CA ARG A 16 -7.65 -9.75 -16.92
C ARG A 16 -6.13 -9.89 -16.88
N SER A 17 -5.61 -10.43 -15.82
CA SER A 17 -4.20 -10.75 -15.61
C SER A 17 -4.02 -12.24 -15.42
N LYS A 18 -2.86 -12.77 -15.81
CA LYS A 18 -2.45 -14.13 -15.48
C LYS A 18 -1.60 -14.09 -14.21
N VAL A 19 -1.86 -14.97 -13.25
CA VAL A 19 -1.11 -15.05 -11.99
C VAL A 19 -0.39 -16.40 -11.90
N TYR A 20 0.91 -16.36 -11.63
CA TYR A 20 1.74 -17.56 -11.47
C TYR A 20 2.46 -17.55 -10.12
N LEU A 21 2.66 -18.72 -9.56
CA LEU A 21 3.68 -18.94 -8.55
C LEU A 21 5.06 -18.82 -9.22
N CYS A 22 5.97 -18.08 -8.65
CA CYS A 22 7.35 -18.00 -9.10
C CYS A 22 8.34 -18.06 -7.95
N THR A 23 9.59 -18.41 -8.24
CA THR A 23 10.72 -18.26 -7.32
C THR A 23 11.67 -17.19 -7.83
N ASP A 24 12.16 -16.39 -6.90
CA ASP A 24 13.14 -15.34 -7.16
C ASP A 24 14.55 -15.89 -6.94
N THR A 25 15.36 -15.93 -8.00
CA THR A 25 16.74 -16.46 -7.95
C THR A 25 17.70 -15.54 -7.19
N GLU A 26 17.41 -14.24 -7.11
CA GLU A 26 18.22 -13.27 -6.37
C GLU A 26 17.92 -13.29 -4.85
N LEU A 27 16.74 -13.80 -4.46
CA LEU A 27 16.30 -13.89 -3.07
C LEU A 27 16.24 -15.34 -2.55
N ASN A 28 17.32 -16.10 -2.73
CA ASN A 28 17.46 -17.46 -2.22
C ASN A 28 16.28 -18.38 -2.55
N GLN A 29 15.74 -18.31 -3.76
CA GLN A 29 14.60 -19.09 -4.23
C GLN A 29 13.29 -18.84 -3.44
N LYS A 30 13.15 -17.64 -2.85
CA LYS A 30 11.91 -17.25 -2.17
C LYS A 30 10.73 -17.27 -3.14
N GLU A 31 9.59 -17.76 -2.67
CA GLU A 31 8.36 -17.83 -3.47
C GLU A 31 7.57 -16.52 -3.46
N PHE A 32 7.05 -16.16 -4.63
CA PHE A 32 6.18 -15.02 -4.87
C PHE A 32 5.03 -15.40 -5.79
N ALA A 33 3.96 -14.63 -5.75
CA ALA A 33 2.97 -14.61 -6.82
C ALA A 33 3.36 -13.52 -7.82
N VAL A 34 3.46 -13.84 -9.10
CA VAL A 34 3.68 -12.86 -10.16
C VAL A 34 2.40 -12.68 -10.96
N LYS A 35 1.89 -11.46 -10.96
CA LYS A 35 0.72 -11.02 -11.74
C LYS A 35 1.22 -10.41 -13.05
N ILE A 36 0.79 -10.95 -14.18
CA ILE A 36 1.22 -10.53 -15.53
C ILE A 36 0.00 -9.99 -16.26
N LEU A 37 0.11 -8.79 -16.82
CA LEU A 37 -0.90 -8.18 -17.69
C LEU A 37 -0.60 -8.56 -19.14
N PRO A 38 -1.33 -9.52 -19.78
CA PRO A 38 -1.13 -9.88 -21.16
C PRO A 38 -1.48 -8.70 -22.08
N ASN A 39 -0.69 -8.50 -23.13
CA ASN A 39 -0.97 -7.51 -24.18
C ASN A 39 -1.19 -6.06 -23.74
N GLY A 40 -0.46 -5.58 -22.73
CA GLY A 40 -0.54 -4.21 -22.17
C GLY A 40 -0.37 -3.06 -23.18
N LYS A 41 -1.02 -3.16 -24.35
CA LYS A 41 -1.07 -2.12 -25.39
C LYS A 41 -2.14 -1.05 -25.09
N ASP A 42 -3.12 -1.36 -24.24
CA ASP A 42 -4.10 -0.37 -23.81
C ASP A 42 -3.50 0.49 -22.67
N PRO A 43 -3.32 1.81 -22.92
CA PRO A 43 -2.80 2.72 -21.91
C PRO A 43 -3.66 2.75 -20.63
N GLN A 44 -4.99 2.56 -20.74
CA GLN A 44 -5.90 2.58 -19.60
C GLN A 44 -5.73 1.32 -18.73
N GLU A 45 -5.63 0.14 -19.34
CA GLU A 45 -5.38 -1.10 -18.59
C GLU A 45 -4.01 -1.08 -17.90
N SER A 46 -2.98 -0.61 -18.61
CA SER A 46 -1.63 -0.44 -18.04
C SER A 46 -1.63 0.53 -16.86
N LYS A 47 -2.42 1.60 -16.92
CA LYS A 47 -2.58 2.56 -15.83
C LYS A 47 -3.25 1.90 -14.63
N LEU A 48 -4.38 1.23 -14.81
CA LEU A 48 -5.10 0.55 -13.74
C LEU A 48 -4.22 -0.50 -13.04
N PHE A 49 -3.46 -1.27 -13.83
CA PHE A 49 -2.54 -2.28 -13.31
C PHE A 49 -1.43 -1.68 -12.45
N ARG A 50 -0.90 -0.54 -12.85
CA ARG A 50 0.08 0.21 -12.07
C ARG A 50 -0.54 0.83 -10.82
N ASP A 51 -1.73 1.42 -10.94
CA ASP A 51 -2.42 2.06 -9.83
C ASP A 51 -2.78 1.03 -8.74
N GLU A 52 -3.11 -0.20 -9.12
CA GLU A 52 -3.28 -1.34 -8.19
C GLU A 52 -2.01 -1.60 -7.39
N PHE A 53 -0.85 -1.73 -8.06
CA PHE A 53 0.43 -1.95 -7.39
C PHE A 53 0.75 -0.84 -6.38
N PHE A 54 0.56 0.43 -6.75
CA PHE A 54 0.84 1.54 -5.86
C PHE A 54 -0.18 1.70 -4.74
N SER A 55 -1.42 1.33 -4.95
CA SER A 55 -2.42 1.24 -3.88
C SER A 55 -2.00 0.19 -2.86
N LEU A 56 -1.63 -1.00 -3.30
CA LEU A 56 -1.08 -2.05 -2.43
C LEU A 56 0.18 -1.58 -1.67
N LYS A 57 1.08 -0.86 -2.33
CA LYS A 57 2.34 -0.38 -1.73
C LYS A 57 2.15 0.69 -0.66
N LYS A 58 1.03 1.43 -0.71
CA LYS A 58 0.66 2.44 0.31
C LYS A 58 0.04 1.81 1.55
N LEU A 59 -0.49 0.60 1.44
CA LEU A 59 -1.19 -0.11 2.50
C LEU A 59 -0.24 -1.07 3.21
N ASP A 60 -0.30 -1.10 4.53
CA ASP A 60 0.48 -2.02 5.36
C ASP A 60 -0.46 -2.65 6.39
N HIS A 61 -0.99 -3.82 6.04
CA HIS A 61 -1.89 -4.58 6.90
C HIS A 61 -1.58 -6.08 6.75
N PRO A 62 -1.51 -6.85 7.85
CA PRO A 62 -1.11 -8.26 7.81
C PRO A 62 -2.04 -9.15 6.94
N LEU A 63 -3.28 -8.74 6.75
CA LEU A 63 -4.27 -9.47 5.96
C LEU A 63 -4.40 -8.95 4.51
N ILE A 64 -3.53 -8.07 4.04
CA ILE A 64 -3.43 -7.64 2.63
C ILE A 64 -2.11 -8.17 2.08
N VAL A 65 -2.12 -8.72 0.86
CA VAL A 65 -0.89 -9.17 0.20
C VAL A 65 0.07 -8.00 -0.04
N LYS A 66 1.36 -8.23 0.22
CA LYS A 66 2.40 -7.19 0.05
C LYS A 66 2.93 -7.21 -1.38
N PRO A 67 3.01 -6.06 -2.07
CA PRO A 67 3.68 -5.93 -3.35
C PRO A 67 5.18 -5.74 -3.16
N TYR A 68 5.99 -6.32 -4.07
CA TYR A 68 7.45 -6.24 -4.01
C TYR A 68 8.03 -5.52 -5.21
N ASP A 69 7.90 -6.07 -6.40
CA ASP A 69 8.53 -5.57 -7.62
C ASP A 69 7.52 -5.32 -8.72
N LEU A 70 7.71 -4.28 -9.51
CA LEU A 70 6.89 -3.92 -10.67
C LEU A 70 7.79 -3.80 -11.89
N GLY A 71 7.41 -4.38 -13.01
CA GLY A 71 8.27 -4.34 -14.17
C GLY A 71 7.63 -4.70 -15.51
N THR A 72 8.49 -4.72 -16.53
CA THR A 72 8.18 -5.25 -17.87
C THR A 72 9.01 -6.50 -18.11
N ILE A 73 8.43 -7.51 -18.74
CA ILE A 73 9.15 -8.73 -19.13
C ILE A 73 9.92 -8.42 -20.41
N VAL A 74 11.24 -8.32 -20.30
CA VAL A 74 12.13 -8.00 -21.43
C VAL A 74 12.92 -9.21 -21.91
N LYS A 75 13.05 -10.25 -21.06
CA LYS A 75 13.71 -11.52 -21.40
C LYS A 75 12.82 -12.70 -20.97
N ALA A 76 12.78 -13.73 -21.79
CA ALA A 76 12.10 -15.00 -21.52
C ALA A 76 13.01 -16.13 -22.02
N ASN A 77 13.27 -17.12 -21.17
CA ASN A 77 14.20 -18.22 -21.49
C ASN A 77 13.48 -19.49 -22.01
N ASP A 78 12.14 -19.54 -21.89
CA ASP A 78 11.30 -20.66 -22.34
C ASP A 78 10.38 -20.18 -23.46
N GLU A 79 10.17 -21.02 -24.49
CA GLU A 79 9.24 -20.72 -25.60
C GLU A 79 7.83 -20.35 -25.10
N LYS A 80 7.36 -21.01 -24.04
CA LYS A 80 6.05 -20.73 -23.42
C LYS A 80 5.98 -19.37 -22.73
N GLU A 81 7.10 -18.82 -22.33
CA GLU A 81 7.20 -17.53 -21.66
C GLU A 81 7.41 -16.38 -22.66
N THR A 82 7.76 -16.68 -23.91
CA THR A 82 7.94 -15.66 -24.96
C THR A 82 6.65 -14.90 -25.26
N GLU A 83 5.48 -15.50 -25.00
CA GLU A 83 4.19 -14.81 -25.10
C GLU A 83 4.09 -13.60 -24.16
N PHE A 84 4.88 -13.58 -23.09
CA PHE A 84 4.90 -12.50 -22.09
C PHE A 84 5.91 -11.39 -22.40
N LEU A 85 6.70 -11.49 -23.44
CA LEU A 85 7.64 -10.43 -23.81
C LEU A 85 6.92 -9.11 -24.08
N GLY A 86 7.38 -8.04 -23.42
CA GLY A 86 6.74 -6.73 -23.44
C GLY A 86 5.55 -6.58 -22.50
N CYS A 87 5.09 -7.66 -21.85
CA CYS A 87 4.01 -7.62 -20.88
C CYS A 87 4.49 -6.99 -19.56
N ARG A 88 3.56 -6.35 -18.87
CA ARG A 88 3.81 -5.84 -17.53
C ARG A 88 3.60 -6.91 -16.50
N TYR A 89 4.38 -6.83 -15.43
CA TYR A 89 4.20 -7.68 -14.28
C TYR A 89 4.43 -6.92 -12.98
N PHE A 90 3.87 -7.45 -11.90
CA PHE A 90 4.35 -7.16 -10.56
C PHE A 90 4.32 -8.42 -9.70
N THR A 91 5.18 -8.44 -8.69
CA THR A 91 5.27 -9.55 -7.75
C THR A 91 4.60 -9.19 -6.44
N LEU A 92 3.96 -10.19 -5.86
CA LEU A 92 3.23 -10.12 -4.60
C LEU A 92 3.74 -11.19 -3.64
N GLU A 93 3.49 -10.98 -2.37
CA GLU A 93 3.57 -12.03 -1.35
C GLU A 93 2.81 -13.27 -1.84
N TYR A 94 3.47 -14.41 -1.82
CA TYR A 94 2.78 -15.68 -2.02
C TYR A 94 2.13 -16.12 -0.72
N PHE A 95 0.85 -16.37 -0.78
CA PHE A 95 0.07 -16.90 0.34
C PHE A 95 -0.47 -18.28 -0.04
N PRO A 96 -0.14 -19.36 0.70
CA PRO A 96 -0.51 -20.74 0.34
C PRO A 96 -1.96 -21.06 0.74
N GLY A 97 -2.90 -20.17 0.40
CA GLY A 97 -4.32 -20.30 0.67
C GLY A 97 -5.12 -20.73 -0.56
N VAL A 98 -6.36 -21.09 -0.32
CA VAL A 98 -7.37 -21.36 -1.35
C VAL A 98 -8.41 -20.24 -1.35
N GLU A 99 -9.14 -20.09 -2.47
CA GLU A 99 -10.28 -19.18 -2.55
C GLU A 99 -11.27 -19.43 -1.40
N LEU A 100 -11.84 -18.35 -0.86
CA LEU A 100 -12.65 -18.40 0.37
C LEU A 100 -13.74 -19.48 0.36
N LEU A 101 -14.50 -19.63 -0.74
CA LEU A 101 -15.56 -20.64 -0.80
C LEU A 101 -15.04 -22.08 -0.93
N GLN A 102 -13.78 -22.26 -1.30
CA GLN A 102 -13.12 -23.55 -1.38
C GLN A 102 -12.43 -23.92 -0.05
N PHE A 103 -12.40 -22.99 0.91
CA PHE A 103 -11.73 -23.23 2.19
C PHE A 103 -12.46 -24.31 2.99
N PRO A 104 -11.76 -25.39 3.41
CA PRO A 104 -12.35 -26.43 4.23
C PRO A 104 -12.88 -25.85 5.52
N GLY A 105 -14.14 -26.16 5.86
CA GLY A 105 -14.76 -25.67 7.09
C GLY A 105 -15.43 -24.29 6.99
N ILE A 106 -15.41 -23.60 5.82
CA ILE A 106 -16.10 -22.31 5.65
C ILE A 106 -17.58 -22.33 6.09
N LYS A 107 -18.20 -23.50 6.04
CA LYS A 107 -19.60 -23.72 6.49
C LYS A 107 -19.74 -23.90 8.01
N ASN A 108 -18.65 -24.01 8.75
CA ASN A 108 -18.68 -24.02 10.21
C ASN A 108 -18.96 -22.59 10.72
N PRO A 109 -19.99 -22.38 11.55
CA PRO A 109 -20.36 -21.05 12.03
C PRO A 109 -19.25 -20.32 12.79
N ASP A 110 -18.44 -21.02 13.59
CA ASP A 110 -17.34 -20.41 14.36
C ASP A 110 -16.20 -19.99 13.45
N ILE A 111 -15.85 -20.83 12.47
CA ILE A 111 -14.86 -20.50 11.42
C ILE A 111 -15.34 -19.32 10.58
N LEU A 112 -16.60 -19.32 10.16
CA LEU A 112 -17.16 -18.21 9.40
C LEU A 112 -17.12 -16.91 10.22
N LYS A 113 -17.45 -16.98 11.51
CA LYS A 113 -17.37 -15.85 12.42
C LYS A 113 -15.95 -15.27 12.48
N GLU A 114 -14.93 -16.12 12.66
CA GLU A 114 -13.51 -15.70 12.68
C GLU A 114 -13.09 -15.04 11.36
N ILE A 115 -13.50 -15.59 10.23
CA ILE A 115 -13.23 -15.04 8.90
C ILE A 115 -13.92 -13.68 8.71
N ILE A 116 -15.18 -13.52 9.12
CA ILE A 116 -15.89 -12.24 9.04
C ILE A 116 -15.18 -11.18 9.88
N ILE A 117 -14.68 -11.52 11.05
CA ILE A 117 -13.92 -10.60 11.90
C ILE A 117 -12.66 -10.12 11.16
N GLN A 118 -11.92 -11.02 10.54
CA GLN A 118 -10.72 -10.68 9.77
C GLN A 118 -11.05 -9.80 8.55
N ILE A 119 -12.12 -10.12 7.80
CA ILE A 119 -12.61 -9.27 6.69
C ILE A 119 -12.98 -7.89 7.20
N CYS A 120 -13.75 -7.80 8.29
CA CYS A 120 -14.10 -6.53 8.92
C CYS A 120 -12.88 -5.73 9.37
N SER A 121 -11.83 -6.40 9.87
CA SER A 121 -10.56 -5.78 10.24
C SER A 121 -9.90 -5.11 9.03
N VAL A 122 -9.80 -5.83 7.91
CA VAL A 122 -9.24 -5.28 6.66
C VAL A 122 -10.08 -4.13 6.14
N LEU A 123 -11.40 -4.28 6.06
CA LEU A 123 -12.29 -3.22 5.60
C LEU A 123 -12.21 -1.98 6.50
N TYR A 124 -12.16 -2.18 7.82
CA TYR A 124 -11.98 -1.08 8.77
C TYR A 124 -10.67 -0.33 8.50
N TYR A 125 -9.56 -1.05 8.31
CA TYR A 125 -8.28 -0.46 7.97
C TYR A 125 -8.33 0.32 6.63
N LEU A 126 -8.94 -0.25 5.58
CA LEU A 126 -9.10 0.41 4.28
C LEU A 126 -9.94 1.69 4.41
N HIS A 127 -11.07 1.63 5.13
CA HIS A 127 -11.95 2.78 5.33
C HIS A 127 -11.27 3.89 6.13
N GLN A 128 -10.53 3.55 7.18
CA GLN A 128 -9.68 4.50 7.91
C GLN A 128 -8.60 5.12 7.03
N SER A 129 -8.11 4.35 6.05
CA SER A 129 -7.17 4.83 5.03
C SER A 129 -7.84 5.63 3.92
N SER A 130 -9.12 5.96 4.06
CA SER A 130 -9.95 6.63 3.05
C SER A 130 -10.07 5.86 1.72
N TYR A 131 -9.95 4.54 1.75
CA TYR A 131 -10.20 3.67 0.60
C TYR A 131 -11.56 2.99 0.73
N ILE A 132 -12.30 2.93 -0.38
CA ILE A 132 -13.43 2.03 -0.57
C ILE A 132 -12.94 0.89 -1.44
N TYR A 133 -13.26 -0.34 -1.05
CA TYR A 133 -12.73 -1.54 -1.71
C TYR A 133 -13.47 -1.88 -3.01
N TYR A 134 -14.80 -1.78 -3.03
CA TYR A 134 -15.74 -1.99 -4.14
C TYR A 134 -15.85 -3.42 -4.66
N ASP A 135 -14.87 -4.29 -4.54
CA ASP A 135 -14.89 -5.64 -5.15
C ASP A 135 -14.73 -6.76 -4.11
N LEU A 136 -15.47 -6.64 -3.00
CA LEU A 136 -15.47 -7.68 -1.98
C LEU A 136 -16.26 -8.90 -2.46
N LYS A 137 -15.52 -9.96 -2.77
CA LYS A 137 -16.04 -11.26 -3.24
C LYS A 137 -15.11 -12.40 -2.87
N PRO A 138 -15.58 -13.66 -2.88
CA PRO A 138 -14.76 -14.81 -2.50
C PRO A 138 -13.46 -14.95 -3.27
N GLU A 139 -13.49 -14.67 -4.57
CA GLU A 139 -12.36 -14.81 -5.49
C GLU A 139 -11.19 -13.88 -5.14
N ASN A 140 -11.44 -12.80 -4.39
CA ASN A 140 -10.46 -11.83 -3.95
C ASN A 140 -9.95 -12.09 -2.53
N ILE A 141 -10.38 -13.19 -1.89
CA ILE A 141 -10.00 -13.57 -0.54
C ILE A 141 -9.43 -14.98 -0.56
N LEU A 142 -8.17 -15.13 -0.18
CA LEU A 142 -7.58 -16.43 0.10
C LEU A 142 -7.67 -16.74 1.59
N ALA A 143 -7.93 -18.00 1.92
CA ALA A 143 -7.94 -18.49 3.30
C ALA A 143 -7.03 -19.71 3.44
N ALA A 144 -6.32 -19.79 4.55
CA ALA A 144 -5.47 -20.92 4.91
C ALA A 144 -5.53 -21.16 6.43
N GLU A 145 -5.22 -22.38 6.83
CA GLU A 145 -4.89 -22.70 8.22
C GLU A 145 -3.37 -22.71 8.36
N ILE A 146 -2.84 -21.81 9.18
CA ILE A 146 -1.42 -21.66 9.45
C ILE A 146 -1.21 -21.79 10.95
N ASP A 147 -0.41 -22.74 11.37
CA ASP A 147 -0.13 -23.03 12.79
C ASP A 147 -1.40 -23.16 13.66
N GLY A 148 -2.43 -23.82 13.11
CA GLY A 148 -3.70 -24.06 13.79
C GLY A 148 -4.59 -22.81 13.90
N LYS A 149 -4.27 -21.72 13.19
CA LYS A 149 -5.10 -20.53 13.09
C LYS A 149 -5.59 -20.32 11.66
N ILE A 150 -6.81 -19.85 11.53
CA ILE A 150 -7.35 -19.46 10.24
C ILE A 150 -6.86 -18.06 9.93
N VAL A 151 -6.24 -17.90 8.77
CA VAL A 151 -5.74 -16.61 8.28
C VAL A 151 -6.31 -16.37 6.90
N ILE A 152 -6.80 -15.16 6.66
CA ILE A 152 -7.18 -14.71 5.31
C ILE A 152 -6.14 -13.75 4.73
N LYS A 153 -6.13 -13.63 3.40
CA LYS A 153 -5.44 -12.56 2.67
C LYS A 153 -6.33 -11.98 1.58
N LEU A 154 -6.44 -10.66 1.56
CA LEU A 154 -7.04 -9.91 0.47
C LEU A 154 -6.00 -9.74 -0.63
N ILE A 155 -6.32 -10.15 -1.87
CA ILE A 155 -5.32 -10.32 -2.95
C ILE A 155 -5.47 -9.37 -4.14
N ASP A 156 -6.56 -8.60 -4.23
CA ASP A 156 -6.81 -7.70 -5.36
C ASP A 156 -7.37 -6.35 -4.88
N LEU A 157 -6.72 -5.26 -5.26
CA LEU A 157 -7.16 -3.89 -5.00
C LEU A 157 -7.42 -3.11 -6.30
N GLY A 158 -7.60 -3.81 -7.43
CA GLY A 158 -7.71 -3.19 -8.75
C GLY A 158 -8.90 -2.24 -8.91
N LEU A 159 -9.96 -2.37 -8.11
CA LEU A 159 -11.11 -1.46 -8.08
C LEU A 159 -11.13 -0.54 -6.86
N ALA A 160 -10.27 -0.75 -5.87
CA ALA A 160 -10.20 0.11 -4.70
C ALA A 160 -9.90 1.55 -5.10
N SER A 161 -10.68 2.48 -4.58
CA SER A 161 -10.55 3.90 -4.89
C SER A 161 -10.47 4.73 -3.63
N HIS A 162 -9.64 5.75 -3.68
CA HIS A 162 -9.55 6.73 -2.61
C HIS A 162 -10.79 7.66 -2.67
N ILE A 163 -11.46 7.86 -1.54
CA ILE A 163 -12.71 8.64 -1.41
C ILE A 163 -12.55 10.07 -1.98
N TRP A 164 -11.36 10.65 -1.90
CA TRP A 164 -11.06 12.03 -2.31
C TRP A 164 -10.81 12.22 -3.82
N LEU A 165 -10.75 11.14 -4.61
CA LEU A 165 -10.57 11.26 -6.08
C LEU A 165 -11.81 11.74 -6.82
N GLY A 166 -12.89 12.03 -6.08
CA GLY A 166 -14.16 12.48 -6.63
C GLY A 166 -15.11 11.32 -6.93
N PHE A 167 -16.37 11.69 -7.07
CA PHE A 167 -17.44 10.75 -7.39
C PHE A 167 -17.29 10.27 -8.85
N ASP A 168 -16.76 9.07 -9.02
CA ASP A 168 -16.71 8.43 -10.32
C ASP A 168 -18.05 7.76 -10.61
N LYS A 169 -18.77 8.24 -11.64
CA LYS A 169 -20.07 7.68 -12.06
C LYS A 169 -19.98 6.31 -12.70
N THR A 170 -18.78 5.73 -12.82
CA THR A 170 -18.64 4.38 -13.34
C THR A 170 -19.11 3.35 -12.33
N ILE A 171 -19.92 2.39 -12.80
CA ILE A 171 -20.36 1.26 -11.99
C ILE A 171 -19.14 0.38 -11.72
N LYS A 172 -18.65 0.39 -10.48
CA LYS A 172 -17.51 -0.41 -10.03
C LYS A 172 -18.01 -1.63 -9.24
N GLY A 173 -17.33 -2.77 -9.43
CA GLY A 173 -17.60 -3.99 -8.69
C GLY A 173 -18.21 -5.11 -9.54
N THR A 174 -18.35 -6.26 -8.89
CA THR A 174 -18.95 -7.46 -9.46
C THR A 174 -20.46 -7.41 -9.27
N ALA A 175 -21.22 -7.62 -10.35
CA ALA A 175 -22.68 -7.38 -10.42
C ALA A 175 -23.50 -7.93 -9.25
N GLU A 176 -23.14 -9.13 -8.79
CA GLU A 176 -23.85 -9.86 -7.73
C GLU A 176 -23.63 -9.28 -6.33
N TYR A 177 -22.60 -8.41 -6.15
CA TYR A 177 -22.20 -7.86 -4.85
C TYR A 177 -22.40 -6.34 -4.75
N ILE A 178 -22.82 -5.68 -5.83
CA ILE A 178 -22.90 -4.22 -5.92
C ILE A 178 -24.00 -3.67 -5.03
N ALA A 179 -23.70 -2.63 -4.28
CA ALA A 179 -24.65 -1.90 -3.47
C ALA A 179 -25.64 -1.08 -4.33
N PRO A 180 -26.93 -0.98 -3.91
CA PRO A 180 -27.98 -0.33 -4.70
C PRO A 180 -27.71 1.16 -4.99
N GLU A 181 -27.06 1.89 -4.09
CA GLU A 181 -26.71 3.30 -4.27
C GLU A 181 -25.68 3.53 -5.40
N ILE A 182 -24.76 2.56 -5.63
CA ILE A 182 -23.85 2.60 -6.78
C ILE A 182 -24.64 2.46 -8.08
N LEU A 183 -25.60 1.53 -8.12
CA LEU A 183 -26.43 1.28 -9.29
C LEU A 183 -27.40 2.43 -9.62
N LYS A 184 -27.76 3.23 -8.62
CA LYS A 184 -28.60 4.43 -8.78
C LYS A 184 -27.78 5.67 -9.11
N GLU A 185 -26.44 5.55 -9.19
CA GLU A 185 -25.51 6.68 -9.36
C GLU A 185 -25.66 7.76 -8.26
N GLU A 186 -26.09 7.34 -7.06
CA GLU A 186 -26.21 8.20 -5.90
C GLU A 186 -24.85 8.43 -5.23
N SER A 187 -24.73 9.52 -4.47
CA SER A 187 -23.55 9.73 -3.61
C SER A 187 -23.46 8.60 -2.59
N HIS A 188 -22.29 8.00 -2.46
CA HIS A 188 -22.08 6.86 -1.59
C HIS A 188 -20.75 6.93 -0.85
N ASP A 189 -20.60 6.13 0.19
CA ASP A 189 -19.43 6.05 1.03
C ASP A 189 -18.97 4.59 1.22
N HIS A 190 -18.09 4.36 2.19
CA HIS A 190 -17.54 3.05 2.51
C HIS A 190 -18.58 1.97 2.88
N ARG A 191 -19.82 2.34 3.17
CA ARG A 191 -20.90 1.40 3.50
C ARG A 191 -21.35 0.54 2.32
N VAL A 192 -20.88 0.84 1.10
CA VAL A 192 -21.03 -0.04 -0.06
C VAL A 192 -20.31 -1.37 0.14
N ASP A 193 -19.14 -1.35 0.79
CA ASP A 193 -18.39 -2.57 1.11
C ASP A 193 -19.11 -3.42 2.17
N LEU A 194 -19.82 -2.79 3.09
CA LEU A 194 -20.64 -3.50 4.09
C LEU A 194 -21.82 -4.23 3.44
N TYR A 195 -22.41 -3.64 2.41
CA TYR A 195 -23.45 -4.34 1.62
C TYR A 195 -22.85 -5.56 0.90
N SER A 196 -21.70 -5.40 0.25
CA SER A 196 -20.99 -6.50 -0.40
C SER A 196 -20.60 -7.61 0.58
N LEU A 197 -20.18 -7.25 1.81
CA LEU A 197 -19.98 -8.19 2.91
C LEU A 197 -21.25 -8.94 3.25
N GLY A 198 -22.39 -8.26 3.29
CA GLY A 198 -23.69 -8.89 3.51
C GLY A 198 -24.03 -9.93 2.42
N ILE A 199 -23.80 -9.61 1.15
CA ILE A 199 -23.99 -10.57 0.04
C ILE A 199 -23.06 -11.77 0.18
N LEU A 200 -21.78 -11.55 0.53
CA LEU A 200 -20.80 -12.61 0.75
C LEU A 200 -21.25 -13.57 1.86
N ILE A 201 -21.62 -13.03 3.03
CA ILE A 201 -22.11 -13.85 4.15
C ILE A 201 -23.41 -14.59 3.75
N TYR A 202 -24.32 -13.93 3.07
CA TYR A 202 -25.56 -14.56 2.57
C TYR A 202 -25.26 -15.75 1.67
N ARG A 203 -24.33 -15.59 0.71
CA ARG A 203 -23.90 -16.66 -0.20
C ARG A 203 -23.33 -17.86 0.54
N ILE A 204 -22.57 -17.64 1.62
CA ILE A 204 -22.00 -18.73 2.44
C ILE A 204 -23.10 -19.41 3.26
N VAL A 205 -23.92 -18.64 3.98
CA VAL A 205 -24.97 -19.15 4.89
C VAL A 205 -26.05 -19.92 4.13
N TYR A 206 -26.50 -19.40 2.99
CA TYR A 206 -27.59 -20.00 2.21
C TYR A 206 -27.12 -20.77 0.98
N ASN A 207 -25.81 -20.82 0.72
CA ASN A 207 -25.20 -21.47 -0.44
C ASN A 207 -25.81 -21.04 -1.79
N ARG A 208 -26.29 -19.82 -1.88
CA ARG A 208 -26.90 -19.21 -3.07
C ARG A 208 -26.84 -17.70 -2.99
N PHE A 209 -26.93 -17.05 -4.14
CA PHE A 209 -27.18 -15.61 -4.15
C PHE A 209 -28.60 -15.26 -3.71
N PRO A 210 -28.82 -14.08 -3.13
CA PRO A 210 -30.15 -13.66 -2.70
C PRO A 210 -31.12 -13.47 -3.88
N PHE A 211 -30.57 -13.12 -5.05
CA PHE A 211 -31.35 -12.89 -6.27
C PHE A 211 -30.82 -13.77 -7.39
N ALA A 212 -31.68 -14.65 -7.89
CA ALA A 212 -31.42 -15.38 -9.13
C ALA A 212 -31.89 -14.54 -10.32
N ALA A 213 -31.03 -14.31 -11.30
CA ALA A 213 -31.38 -13.59 -12.53
C ALA A 213 -30.56 -14.11 -13.71
N ASN A 214 -31.13 -14.01 -14.92
CA ASN A 214 -30.52 -14.56 -16.13
C ASN A 214 -29.51 -13.61 -16.79
N ASN A 215 -29.50 -12.35 -16.40
CA ASN A 215 -28.59 -11.33 -16.96
C ASN A 215 -28.26 -10.26 -15.92
N LYS A 216 -27.21 -9.49 -16.18
CA LYS A 216 -26.71 -8.45 -15.27
C LYS A 216 -27.74 -7.36 -14.95
N LEU A 217 -28.53 -6.95 -15.91
CA LEU A 217 -29.54 -5.89 -15.71
C LEU A 217 -30.62 -6.32 -14.70
N ASP A 218 -31.05 -7.58 -14.78
CA ASP A 218 -32.04 -8.11 -13.83
C ASP A 218 -31.44 -8.27 -12.42
N VAL A 219 -30.13 -8.60 -12.31
CA VAL A 219 -29.41 -8.57 -11.03
C VAL A 219 -29.42 -7.15 -10.46
N TYR A 220 -29.08 -6.14 -11.26
CA TYR A 220 -29.07 -4.74 -10.83
C TYR A 220 -30.44 -4.27 -10.35
N LYS A 221 -31.50 -4.55 -11.11
CA LYS A 221 -32.88 -4.25 -10.70
C LYS A 221 -33.25 -4.94 -9.39
N ALA A 222 -32.83 -6.19 -9.22
CA ALA A 222 -33.11 -6.92 -8.00
C ALA A 222 -32.39 -6.31 -6.77
N HIS A 223 -31.13 -5.87 -6.93
CA HIS A 223 -30.42 -5.15 -5.87
C HIS A 223 -31.12 -3.83 -5.48
N ILE A 224 -31.76 -3.15 -6.42
CA ILE A 224 -32.48 -1.89 -6.16
C ILE A 224 -33.87 -2.17 -5.52
N GLU A 225 -34.63 -3.11 -6.09
CA GLU A 225 -36.07 -3.20 -5.85
C GLU A 225 -36.49 -4.35 -4.94
N LYS A 226 -35.85 -5.54 -5.08
CA LYS A 226 -36.30 -6.74 -4.38
C LYS A 226 -35.92 -6.74 -2.90
N LYS A 227 -36.83 -7.20 -2.06
CA LYS A 227 -36.53 -7.48 -0.65
C LYS A 227 -35.74 -8.76 -0.51
N PHE A 228 -34.87 -8.81 0.52
CA PHE A 228 -34.17 -10.01 0.89
C PHE A 228 -35.07 -10.96 1.63
N GLU A 229 -34.94 -12.24 1.35
CA GLU A 229 -35.55 -13.33 2.08
C GLU A 229 -34.47 -14.05 2.88
N PHE A 230 -34.78 -14.34 4.14
CA PHE A 230 -33.89 -15.05 5.05
C PHE A 230 -34.56 -16.37 5.45
N PRO A 231 -34.44 -17.44 4.63
CA PRO A 231 -35.01 -18.73 4.95
C PRO A 231 -34.38 -19.32 6.21
N PRO A 232 -35.01 -20.28 6.88
CA PRO A 232 -34.42 -21.00 7.99
C PRO A 232 -33.07 -21.60 7.57
N SER A 233 -32.08 -21.53 8.45
CA SER A 233 -30.74 -22.07 8.22
C SER A 233 -30.24 -22.73 9.52
N ASP A 234 -29.23 -23.60 9.39
CA ASP A 234 -28.57 -24.23 10.54
C ASP A 234 -27.57 -23.29 11.26
N TYR A 235 -27.40 -22.09 10.74
CA TYR A 235 -26.53 -21.08 11.34
C TYR A 235 -27.20 -20.40 12.53
N PRO A 236 -26.45 -19.99 13.56
CA PRO A 236 -26.95 -19.22 14.68
C PRO A 236 -27.72 -17.97 14.26
N GLY A 237 -28.83 -17.65 14.93
CA GLY A 237 -29.72 -16.55 14.56
C GLY A 237 -29.09 -15.16 14.54
N TYR A 238 -27.91 -14.99 15.14
CA TYR A 238 -27.17 -13.71 15.04
C TYR A 238 -26.68 -13.41 13.61
N PHE A 239 -26.41 -14.45 12.78
CA PHE A 239 -26.06 -14.23 11.38
C PHE A 239 -27.22 -13.58 10.60
N THR A 240 -28.46 -14.03 10.83
CA THR A 240 -29.62 -13.41 10.19
C THR A 240 -29.78 -11.95 10.61
N ARG A 241 -29.63 -11.64 11.90
CA ARG A 241 -29.70 -10.23 12.38
C ARG A 241 -28.63 -9.34 11.75
N ILE A 242 -27.42 -9.85 11.59
CA ILE A 242 -26.32 -9.12 10.94
C ILE A 242 -26.63 -8.91 9.46
N LEU A 243 -27.14 -9.94 8.77
CA LEU A 243 -27.52 -9.87 7.37
C LEU A 243 -28.65 -8.86 7.12
N GLU A 244 -29.68 -8.80 7.98
CA GLU A 244 -30.77 -7.83 7.89
C GLU A 244 -30.26 -6.39 7.92
N LYS A 245 -29.24 -6.10 8.76
CA LYS A 245 -28.62 -4.78 8.82
C LYS A 245 -27.70 -4.52 7.62
N LEU A 246 -26.79 -5.43 7.29
CA LEU A 246 -25.82 -5.26 6.20
C LEU A 246 -26.52 -5.07 4.85
N LEU A 247 -27.58 -5.82 4.60
CA LEU A 247 -28.30 -5.85 3.33
C LEU A 247 -29.42 -4.80 3.23
N ASN A 248 -29.52 -3.88 4.20
CA ASN A 248 -30.50 -2.81 4.09
C ASN A 248 -30.25 -1.97 2.84
N LYS A 249 -31.31 -1.65 2.09
CA LYS A 249 -31.20 -0.84 0.87
C LYS A 249 -30.78 0.59 1.15
N ASP A 250 -31.22 1.11 2.30
CA ASP A 250 -30.85 2.42 2.81
C ASP A 250 -29.50 2.34 3.55
N PRO A 251 -28.43 2.98 3.08
CA PRO A 251 -27.12 2.95 3.72
C PRO A 251 -27.16 3.46 5.17
N GLU A 252 -28.06 4.39 5.51
CA GLU A 252 -28.17 4.95 6.87
C GLU A 252 -28.67 3.93 7.90
N LYS A 253 -29.33 2.87 7.43
CA LYS A 253 -29.83 1.77 8.28
C LYS A 253 -28.89 0.60 8.37
N ARG A 254 -27.77 0.62 7.62
CA ARG A 254 -26.70 -0.36 7.75
C ARG A 254 -25.86 -0.08 8.99
N TYR A 255 -24.87 -0.94 9.23
CA TYR A 255 -23.79 -0.61 10.16
C TYR A 255 -23.04 0.63 9.67
N SER A 256 -22.66 1.49 10.60
CA SER A 256 -21.89 2.68 10.28
C SER A 256 -20.39 2.35 10.00
N SER A 257 -19.93 1.16 10.40
CA SER A 257 -18.55 0.71 10.12
C SER A 257 -18.42 -0.81 10.27
N PRO A 258 -17.36 -1.41 9.71
CA PRO A 258 -17.03 -2.83 9.93
C PRO A 258 -16.84 -3.17 11.41
N LEU A 259 -16.34 -2.24 12.22
CA LEU A 259 -16.15 -2.43 13.65
C LEU A 259 -17.47 -2.74 14.38
N ARG A 260 -18.58 -2.10 13.97
CA ARG A 260 -19.89 -2.38 14.56
C ARG A 260 -20.41 -3.79 14.25
N VAL A 261 -20.00 -4.37 13.13
CA VAL A 261 -20.27 -5.78 12.79
C VAL A 261 -19.54 -6.70 13.76
N ILE A 262 -18.26 -6.41 14.06
CA ILE A 262 -17.45 -7.18 15.03
C ILE A 262 -18.09 -7.15 16.42
N ILE A 263 -18.56 -5.99 16.86
CA ILE A 263 -19.23 -5.84 18.15
C ILE A 263 -20.49 -6.70 18.22
N ASP A 264 -21.35 -6.65 17.18
CA ASP A 264 -22.59 -7.45 17.13
C ASP A 264 -22.31 -8.97 17.04
N LEU A 265 -21.08 -9.38 16.63
CA LEU A 265 -20.64 -10.77 16.71
C LEU A 265 -20.23 -11.20 18.13
N ASN A 266 -20.33 -10.34 19.14
CA ASN A 266 -19.94 -10.59 20.52
C ASN A 266 -18.49 -11.09 20.66
N THR A 267 -17.59 -10.53 19.88
CA THR A 267 -16.17 -10.83 19.99
C THR A 267 -15.50 -9.77 20.84
N GLY A 268 -14.78 -10.19 21.86
CA GLY A 268 -13.94 -9.29 22.64
C GLY A 268 -12.94 -8.57 21.71
N ILE A 269 -12.81 -7.27 21.94
CA ILE A 269 -12.06 -6.35 21.07
C ILE A 269 -10.57 -6.33 21.41
N ASP A 270 -10.17 -7.06 22.45
CA ASP A 270 -8.78 -7.10 22.91
C ASP A 270 -7.78 -7.51 21.80
N ASN A 271 -8.24 -8.24 20.78
CA ASN A 271 -7.42 -8.60 19.62
C ASN A 271 -7.37 -7.54 18.50
N PHE A 272 -8.18 -6.48 18.58
CA PHE A 272 -8.25 -5.44 17.53
C PHE A 272 -7.22 -4.32 17.73
N SER A 273 -6.85 -4.04 18.98
CA SER A 273 -5.93 -2.97 19.34
C SER A 273 -4.50 -3.19 18.83
N SER A 274 -4.09 -4.45 18.65
CA SER A 274 -2.76 -4.80 18.15
C SER A 274 -2.60 -4.65 16.61
N GLN A 275 -3.70 -4.47 15.88
CA GLN A 275 -3.71 -4.40 14.41
C GLN A 275 -3.95 -2.97 13.86
N PHE A 276 -4.17 -1.98 14.74
CA PHE A 276 -4.38 -0.62 14.29
C PHE A 276 -3.05 0.00 13.83
N THR A 277 -2.91 0.13 12.54
CA THR A 277 -1.81 0.89 11.92
C THR A 277 -2.41 2.12 11.26
N PRO A 278 -2.04 3.34 11.67
CA PRO A 278 -2.47 4.54 10.98
C PRO A 278 -2.07 4.44 9.50
N ALA A 279 -3.01 4.67 8.61
CA ALA A 279 -2.72 4.62 7.19
C ALA A 279 -1.68 5.66 6.80
N LYS A 280 -0.83 5.33 5.83
CA LYS A 280 0.08 6.28 5.19
C LYS A 280 -0.72 7.28 4.34
N ILE A 281 -1.38 8.23 5.00
CA ILE A 281 -2.27 9.21 4.35
C ILE A 281 -1.47 10.44 3.93
N PHE A 282 -1.76 10.92 2.74
CA PHE A 282 -1.29 12.22 2.30
C PHE A 282 -2.27 13.31 2.75
N ALA A 283 -1.83 14.16 3.68
CA ALA A 283 -2.60 15.28 4.22
C ALA A 283 -1.72 16.51 4.43
N GLY A 284 -2.33 17.68 4.51
CA GLY A 284 -1.69 18.93 4.92
C GLY A 284 -0.65 19.51 3.97
N ARG A 285 -0.53 19.03 2.72
CA ARG A 285 0.51 19.45 1.77
C ARG A 285 -0.05 19.76 0.35
N LYS A 286 -1.30 20.17 0.25
CA LYS A 286 -1.93 20.49 -1.05
C LYS A 286 -1.27 21.67 -1.75
N ASP A 287 -0.88 22.71 -1.01
CA ASP A 287 -0.15 23.87 -1.48
C ASP A 287 1.18 23.46 -2.14
N ILE A 288 1.92 22.56 -1.51
CA ILE A 288 3.19 22.06 -2.01
C ILE A 288 2.99 21.22 -3.29
N ILE A 289 1.98 20.36 -3.32
CA ILE A 289 1.63 19.62 -4.55
C ILE A 289 1.29 20.60 -5.69
N ASN A 290 0.56 21.67 -5.42
CA ASN A 290 0.22 22.65 -6.43
C ASN A 290 1.47 23.37 -6.98
N ILE A 291 2.42 23.75 -6.11
CA ILE A 291 3.70 24.35 -6.51
C ILE A 291 4.48 23.39 -7.42
N LEU A 292 4.62 22.13 -7.00
CA LEU A 292 5.36 21.11 -7.74
C LEU A 292 4.64 20.74 -9.06
N SER A 293 3.31 20.69 -9.06
CA SER A 293 2.52 20.44 -10.27
C SER A 293 2.68 21.58 -11.28
N SER A 294 2.69 22.84 -10.82
CA SER A 294 2.95 24.00 -11.68
C SER A 294 4.36 23.97 -12.26
N PHE A 295 5.36 23.59 -11.46
CA PHE A 295 6.73 23.39 -11.93
C PHE A 295 6.83 22.28 -13.00
N ILE A 296 6.11 21.17 -12.80
CA ILE A 296 6.07 20.07 -13.76
C ILE A 296 5.45 20.51 -15.10
N GLN A 297 4.42 21.36 -15.07
CA GLN A 297 3.73 21.85 -16.25
C GLN A 297 4.49 22.97 -17.00
N ASP A 298 5.37 23.67 -16.32
CA ASP A 298 6.20 24.73 -16.91
C ASP A 298 7.30 24.13 -17.80
N ARG A 299 7.07 24.11 -19.11
CA ARG A 299 7.97 23.47 -20.08
C ARG A 299 9.32 24.15 -20.27
N GLU A 300 9.45 25.40 -19.91
CA GLU A 300 10.67 26.20 -20.12
C GLU A 300 11.59 26.21 -18.89
N ASN A 301 11.08 25.85 -17.73
CA ASN A 301 11.84 25.83 -16.50
C ASN A 301 12.78 24.61 -16.46
N THR A 302 14.07 24.85 -16.28
CA THR A 302 15.15 23.83 -16.18
C THR A 302 15.75 23.76 -14.78
N GLU A 303 15.14 24.40 -13.78
CA GLU A 303 15.58 24.33 -12.40
C GLU A 303 15.48 22.91 -11.85
N LEU A 304 16.35 22.58 -10.92
CA LEU A 304 16.23 21.39 -10.09
C LEU A 304 15.49 21.78 -8.82
N PHE A 305 14.41 21.07 -8.48
CA PHE A 305 13.70 21.28 -7.23
C PHE A 305 14.28 20.36 -6.13
N VAL A 306 14.65 20.95 -5.00
CA VAL A 306 15.13 20.22 -3.83
C VAL A 306 14.16 20.41 -2.67
N ILE A 307 13.53 19.32 -2.25
CA ILE A 307 12.62 19.26 -1.10
C ILE A 307 13.44 18.94 0.13
N LYS A 308 13.52 19.87 1.07
CA LYS A 308 14.25 19.72 2.34
C LYS A 308 13.29 19.50 3.50
N GLY A 309 13.67 18.65 4.42
CA GLY A 309 12.93 18.43 5.67
C GLY A 309 13.62 17.39 6.54
N SER A 310 13.41 17.47 7.83
CA SER A 310 13.90 16.46 8.79
C SER A 310 13.30 15.08 8.56
N ASP A 311 13.81 14.06 9.21
CA ASP A 311 13.18 12.73 9.20
C ASP A 311 11.74 12.82 9.70
N GLY A 312 10.84 12.07 9.08
CA GLY A 312 9.40 12.11 9.39
C GLY A 312 8.64 13.32 8.83
N SER A 313 9.26 14.27 8.13
CA SER A 313 8.56 15.45 7.53
C SER A 313 7.63 15.09 6.36
N GLY A 314 7.68 13.86 5.85
CA GLY A 314 6.81 13.36 4.79
C GLY A 314 7.38 13.51 3.37
N LYS A 315 8.70 13.66 3.20
CA LYS A 315 9.38 13.76 1.89
C LYS A 315 9.00 12.62 0.94
N THR A 316 9.24 11.39 1.37
CA THR A 316 8.92 10.16 0.60
C THR A 316 7.43 10.07 0.26
N THR A 317 6.56 10.43 1.21
CA THR A 317 5.10 10.44 0.99
C THR A 317 4.71 11.47 -0.08
N LEU A 318 5.34 12.64 -0.08
CA LEU A 318 5.13 13.68 -1.09
C LEU A 318 5.58 13.23 -2.48
N LEU A 319 6.79 12.62 -2.59
CA LEU A 319 7.29 12.07 -3.86
C LEU A 319 6.38 10.94 -4.38
N ASN A 320 5.92 10.05 -3.52
CA ASN A 320 4.98 8.99 -3.88
C ASN A 320 3.65 9.56 -4.39
N GLN A 321 3.17 10.67 -3.81
CA GLN A 321 1.96 11.35 -4.28
C GLN A 321 2.17 11.94 -5.68
N LEU A 322 3.29 12.61 -5.94
CA LEU A 322 3.62 13.12 -7.28
C LEU A 322 3.72 12.00 -8.31
N TYR A 323 4.32 10.88 -7.93
CA TYR A 323 4.42 9.70 -8.80
C TYR A 323 3.04 9.14 -9.17
N SER A 324 2.11 9.09 -8.23
CA SER A 324 0.75 8.60 -8.49
C SER A 324 -0.09 9.50 -9.40
N LEU A 325 0.28 10.77 -9.52
CA LEU A 325 -0.47 11.77 -10.30
C LEU A 325 0.00 11.91 -11.76
N ASN A 326 1.16 11.34 -12.11
CA ASN A 326 1.75 11.61 -13.42
C ASN A 326 2.48 10.39 -14.01
N ASP A 327 2.06 9.96 -15.19
CA ASP A 327 2.58 8.78 -15.91
C ASP A 327 4.01 8.97 -16.47
N GLN A 328 4.47 10.24 -16.59
CA GLN A 328 5.80 10.57 -17.07
C GLN A 328 6.87 10.52 -15.98
N VAL A 329 6.48 10.23 -14.74
CA VAL A 329 7.40 10.22 -13.61
C VAL A 329 8.21 8.93 -13.57
N ILE A 330 9.51 9.08 -13.39
CA ILE A 330 10.46 7.99 -13.11
C ILE A 330 10.91 8.17 -11.65
N PRO A 331 10.50 7.29 -10.75
CA PRO A 331 10.91 7.36 -9.35
C PRO A 331 12.24 6.65 -9.14
N VAL A 332 13.17 7.29 -8.48
CA VAL A 332 14.37 6.66 -7.93
C VAL A 332 14.30 6.75 -6.40
N PHE A 333 13.74 5.71 -5.78
CA PHE A 333 13.61 5.62 -4.33
C PHE A 333 14.66 4.67 -3.76
N LYS A 334 15.28 5.06 -2.61
CA LYS A 334 16.26 4.25 -1.87
C LYS A 334 17.54 3.99 -2.65
N THR A 335 18.32 5.03 -2.84
CA THR A 335 19.64 4.96 -3.47
C THR A 335 20.75 4.46 -2.56
N SER A 336 20.48 4.14 -1.30
CA SER A 336 21.43 3.59 -0.35
C SER A 336 21.75 2.12 -0.65
N GLY A 337 22.51 1.90 -1.71
CA GLY A 337 23.02 0.59 -2.09
C GLY A 337 24.47 0.39 -1.67
N LYS A 338 24.93 -0.87 -1.77
CA LYS A 338 26.30 -1.26 -1.42
C LYS A 338 27.33 -1.03 -2.54
N THR A 339 26.88 -0.62 -3.74
CA THR A 339 27.74 -0.44 -4.93
C THR A 339 27.51 0.92 -5.57
N GLY A 340 28.57 1.56 -6.03
CA GLY A 340 28.55 2.90 -6.64
C GLY A 340 27.75 3.05 -7.95
N PHE A 341 27.13 1.97 -8.44
CA PHE A 341 26.28 1.99 -9.64
C PHE A 341 24.78 1.86 -9.35
N ASP A 342 24.40 1.78 -8.08
CA ASP A 342 23.01 1.50 -7.72
C ASP A 342 22.04 2.59 -8.22
N PHE A 343 22.44 3.86 -8.15
CA PHE A 343 21.64 4.96 -8.68
C PHE A 343 21.32 4.78 -10.18
N ILE A 344 22.34 4.56 -11.01
CA ILE A 344 22.13 4.47 -12.45
C ILE A 344 21.39 3.20 -12.86
N LYS A 345 21.67 2.07 -12.18
CA LYS A 345 20.90 0.84 -12.40
C LYS A 345 19.44 1.01 -12.03
N LEU A 346 19.14 1.65 -10.91
CA LEU A 346 17.78 1.98 -10.52
C LEU A 346 17.12 2.91 -11.53
N LEU A 347 17.79 3.96 -11.96
CA LEU A 347 17.29 4.90 -12.97
C LEU A 347 16.96 4.18 -14.28
N LEU A 348 17.90 3.41 -14.82
CA LEU A 348 17.68 2.69 -16.08
C LEU A 348 16.65 1.57 -15.94
N LYS A 349 16.58 0.89 -14.79
CA LYS A 349 15.56 -0.09 -14.46
C LYS A 349 14.18 0.59 -14.45
N ASP A 350 14.04 1.71 -13.75
CA ASP A 350 12.77 2.43 -13.69
C ASP A 350 12.36 3.02 -15.04
N ILE A 351 13.31 3.45 -15.88
CA ILE A 351 13.06 3.83 -17.28
C ILE A 351 12.56 2.62 -18.08
N ALA A 352 13.22 1.46 -17.98
CA ALA A 352 12.80 0.24 -18.66
C ALA A 352 11.40 -0.23 -18.23
N PHE A 353 11.01 0.09 -17.00
CA PHE A 353 9.71 -0.24 -16.44
C PHE A 353 8.63 0.85 -16.63
N ASN A 354 9.00 2.01 -17.14
CA ASN A 354 8.07 3.12 -17.33
C ASN A 354 7.23 2.96 -18.60
N ASN A 355 5.92 2.97 -18.45
CA ASN A 355 4.95 2.77 -19.54
C ASN A 355 4.94 3.90 -20.57
N TYR A 356 5.33 5.08 -20.16
CA TYR A 356 5.33 6.26 -21.02
C TYR A 356 6.68 6.40 -21.74
N VAL A 357 7.79 6.23 -21.03
CA VAL A 357 9.13 6.49 -21.55
C VAL A 357 9.61 5.33 -22.44
N TYR A 358 9.62 4.11 -21.92
CA TYR A 358 10.23 2.96 -22.61
C TYR A 358 9.65 2.64 -23.98
N PRO A 359 8.31 2.72 -24.22
CA PRO A 359 7.74 2.47 -25.55
C PRO A 359 8.16 3.48 -26.63
N GLN A 360 8.60 4.69 -26.23
CA GLN A 360 9.04 5.73 -27.16
C GLN A 360 10.48 5.53 -27.62
N LEU A 361 11.26 4.68 -26.93
CA LEU A 361 12.66 4.46 -27.24
C LEU A 361 12.82 3.54 -28.45
N PRO A 362 13.81 3.79 -29.34
CA PRO A 362 14.17 2.84 -30.42
C PRO A 362 14.58 1.47 -29.89
N GLY A 363 14.36 0.42 -30.68
CA GLY A 363 14.71 -0.97 -30.33
C GLY A 363 16.16 -1.14 -29.90
N GLU A 364 17.10 -0.59 -30.68
CA GLU A 364 18.54 -0.62 -30.36
C GLU A 364 18.88 0.03 -29.00
N LEU A 365 18.17 1.10 -28.63
CA LEU A 365 18.40 1.77 -27.34
C LEU A 365 17.82 0.93 -26.20
N ARG A 366 16.69 0.28 -26.42
CA ARG A 366 16.12 -0.66 -25.43
C ARG A 366 17.04 -1.84 -25.18
N GLU A 367 17.67 -2.40 -26.23
CA GLU A 367 18.67 -3.46 -26.12
C GLU A 367 19.88 -2.99 -25.31
N LYS A 368 20.42 -1.82 -25.61
CA LYS A 368 21.53 -1.24 -24.83
C LYS A 368 21.20 -1.04 -23.36
N ILE A 369 19.99 -0.57 -23.02
CA ILE A 369 19.54 -0.44 -21.65
C ILE A 369 19.47 -1.81 -20.97
N ASN A 370 18.91 -2.81 -21.65
CA ASN A 370 18.83 -4.17 -21.13
C ASN A 370 20.21 -4.78 -20.93
N ASP A 371 21.10 -4.65 -21.91
CA ASP A 371 22.48 -5.14 -21.81
C ASP A 371 23.21 -4.50 -20.62
N PHE A 372 23.04 -3.21 -20.42
CA PHE A 372 23.61 -2.53 -19.25
C PHE A 372 23.06 -3.06 -17.93
N LEU A 373 21.75 -3.28 -17.84
CA LEU A 373 21.09 -3.77 -16.62
C LEU A 373 21.51 -5.19 -16.23
N TYR A 374 21.77 -6.04 -17.21
CA TYR A 374 22.09 -7.46 -17.00
C TYR A 374 23.58 -7.79 -17.20
N SER A 375 24.41 -6.81 -17.55
CA SER A 375 25.86 -7.04 -17.64
C SER A 375 26.50 -7.03 -16.24
N SER A 376 27.48 -7.90 -16.06
CA SER A 376 28.36 -7.87 -14.87
C SER A 376 29.51 -6.86 -15.00
N SER A 377 29.69 -6.27 -16.20
CA SER A 377 30.71 -5.24 -16.45
C SER A 377 30.09 -3.85 -16.24
N PHE A 378 30.77 -3.05 -15.44
CA PHE A 378 30.36 -1.67 -15.18
C PHE A 378 30.75 -0.79 -16.36
N GLY A 379 29.77 -0.17 -17.02
CA GLY A 379 30.00 0.78 -18.12
C GLY A 379 30.83 1.99 -17.70
N VAL A 380 31.52 2.57 -18.65
CA VAL A 380 32.26 3.83 -18.47
C VAL A 380 31.23 4.96 -18.36
N ILE A 381 31.52 6.00 -17.57
CA ILE A 381 30.62 7.20 -17.40
C ILE A 381 30.15 7.75 -18.74
N ASP A 382 31.00 7.74 -19.76
CA ASP A 382 30.67 8.23 -21.10
C ASP A 382 29.57 7.38 -21.79
N GLU A 383 29.54 6.07 -21.56
CA GLU A 383 28.49 5.18 -22.05
C GLU A 383 27.15 5.50 -21.39
N ILE A 384 27.14 5.71 -20.08
CA ILE A 384 25.95 6.11 -19.31
C ILE A 384 25.43 7.45 -19.84
N LYS A 385 26.32 8.44 -20.03
CA LYS A 385 25.96 9.75 -20.60
C LYS A 385 25.35 9.62 -21.99
N ALA A 386 25.90 8.75 -22.84
CA ALA A 386 25.39 8.49 -24.19
C ALA A 386 23.99 7.87 -24.15
N ILE A 387 23.75 6.89 -23.26
CA ILE A 387 22.43 6.26 -23.08
C ILE A 387 21.42 7.31 -22.59
N ILE A 388 21.72 8.05 -21.54
CA ILE A 388 20.82 9.08 -20.99
C ILE A 388 20.54 10.18 -22.02
N SER A 389 21.56 10.64 -22.74
CA SER A 389 21.39 11.64 -23.80
C SER A 389 20.43 11.14 -24.89
N GLN A 390 20.58 9.89 -25.34
CA GLN A 390 19.67 9.31 -26.30
C GLN A 390 18.24 9.17 -25.76
N ILE A 391 18.06 8.69 -24.52
CA ILE A 391 16.74 8.60 -23.89
C ILE A 391 16.02 9.94 -23.89
N THR A 392 16.70 11.04 -23.54
CA THR A 392 16.12 12.37 -23.44
C THR A 392 15.76 13.00 -24.78
N LEU A 393 16.30 12.49 -25.90
CA LEU A 393 15.89 12.88 -27.25
C LEU A 393 14.53 12.32 -27.64
N TYR A 394 14.26 11.07 -27.25
CA TYR A 394 13.03 10.37 -27.66
C TYR A 394 11.87 10.53 -26.67
N SER A 395 12.16 10.81 -25.41
CA SER A 395 11.11 10.92 -24.40
C SER A 395 11.40 12.00 -23.38
N LYS A 396 10.35 12.70 -22.96
CA LYS A 396 10.38 13.64 -21.83
C LYS A 396 9.79 12.96 -20.61
N PHE A 397 10.47 13.10 -19.48
CA PHE A 397 10.07 12.48 -18.22
C PHE A 397 10.38 13.39 -17.04
N ILE A 398 9.90 12.99 -15.86
CA ILE A 398 10.14 13.68 -14.60
C ILE A 398 10.92 12.70 -13.71
N LEU A 399 12.07 13.11 -13.23
CA LEU A 399 12.89 12.31 -12.34
C LEU A 399 12.63 12.69 -10.89
N LEU A 400 12.14 11.75 -10.08
CA LEU A 400 12.00 11.90 -8.64
C LEU A 400 13.09 11.12 -7.92
N ILE A 401 13.84 11.78 -7.05
CA ILE A 401 14.94 11.17 -6.29
C ILE A 401 14.63 11.31 -4.80
N ASP A 402 14.53 10.18 -4.11
CA ASP A 402 14.43 10.18 -2.65
C ASP A 402 15.79 9.95 -1.99
N ASP A 403 15.96 10.40 -0.75
CA ASP A 403 17.22 10.26 0.00
C ASP A 403 18.47 10.75 -0.76
N PHE A 404 18.34 11.87 -1.47
CA PHE A 404 19.40 12.42 -2.34
C PHE A 404 20.74 12.62 -1.61
N ASN A 405 20.71 12.98 -0.35
CA ASN A 405 21.89 13.15 0.50
C ASN A 405 22.56 11.81 0.92
N LYS A 406 21.94 10.66 0.62
CA LYS A 406 22.51 9.32 0.87
C LYS A 406 23.21 8.73 -0.36
N PHE A 407 23.38 9.51 -1.42
CA PHE A 407 24.17 9.10 -2.57
C PHE A 407 25.60 8.78 -2.15
N ASP A 408 26.11 7.63 -2.57
CA ASP A 408 27.55 7.36 -2.50
C ASP A 408 28.32 8.30 -3.44
N ARG A 409 29.62 8.41 -3.21
CA ARG A 409 30.48 9.31 -3.99
C ARG A 409 30.39 9.09 -5.50
N PHE A 410 30.28 7.85 -5.92
CA PHE A 410 30.25 7.50 -7.34
C PHE A 410 28.89 7.83 -7.99
N SER A 411 27.78 7.50 -7.30
CA SER A 411 26.42 7.92 -7.73
C SER A 411 26.32 9.43 -7.85
N TRP A 412 26.96 10.17 -6.94
CA TRP A 412 27.02 11.63 -6.99
C TRP A 412 27.83 12.13 -8.20
N GLU A 413 29.00 11.55 -8.48
CA GLU A 413 29.82 11.90 -9.65
C GLU A 413 29.04 11.66 -10.95
N ILE A 414 28.36 10.54 -11.10
CA ILE A 414 27.49 10.25 -12.26
C ILE A 414 26.34 11.27 -12.34
N PHE A 415 25.64 11.51 -11.24
CA PHE A 415 24.52 12.45 -11.24
C PHE A 415 24.96 13.86 -11.68
N ARG A 416 26.10 14.34 -11.19
CA ARG A 416 26.67 15.62 -11.59
C ARG A 416 26.96 15.69 -13.10
N GLU A 417 27.40 14.60 -13.70
CA GLU A 417 27.69 14.52 -15.13
C GLU A 417 26.43 14.43 -16.00
N ILE A 418 25.36 13.83 -15.52
CA ILE A 418 24.11 13.69 -16.29
C ILE A 418 23.16 14.88 -16.12
N ILE A 419 23.23 15.65 -15.02
CA ILE A 419 22.27 16.73 -14.76
C ILE A 419 22.24 17.81 -15.84
N PRO A 420 23.37 18.26 -16.42
CA PRO A 420 23.37 19.20 -17.53
C PRO A 420 22.64 18.64 -18.76
N ILE A 421 22.76 17.31 -19.02
CA ILE A 421 22.06 16.65 -20.12
C ILE A 421 20.54 16.67 -19.87
N LEU A 422 20.12 16.40 -18.65
CA LEU A 422 18.71 16.45 -18.26
C LEU A 422 18.14 17.86 -18.42
N GLN A 423 18.85 18.87 -17.92
CA GLN A 423 18.41 20.28 -17.97
C GLN A 423 18.31 20.81 -19.39
N VAL A 424 19.31 20.58 -20.24
CA VAL A 424 19.28 21.02 -21.66
C VAL A 424 18.13 20.37 -22.42
N ASN A 425 17.71 19.17 -22.03
CA ASN A 425 16.60 18.45 -22.64
C ASN A 425 15.27 18.69 -21.90
N TYR A 426 15.18 19.66 -20.99
CA TYR A 426 13.97 20.01 -20.24
C TYR A 426 13.39 18.86 -19.42
N ILE A 427 14.23 17.95 -18.94
CA ILE A 427 13.83 16.89 -18.02
C ILE A 427 13.69 17.51 -16.63
N LYS A 428 12.53 17.36 -16.01
CA LYS A 428 12.27 17.85 -14.66
C LYS A 428 12.91 16.92 -13.62
N VAL A 429 13.61 17.50 -12.66
CA VAL A 429 14.21 16.75 -11.55
C VAL A 429 13.71 17.33 -10.23
N ILE A 430 13.15 16.45 -9.38
CA ILE A 430 12.71 16.76 -8.03
C ILE A 430 13.41 15.80 -7.08
N ALA A 431 14.27 16.32 -6.21
CA ALA A 431 15.03 15.52 -5.26
C ALA A 431 14.59 15.82 -3.82
N ALA A 432 14.57 14.82 -2.96
CA ALA A 432 14.32 14.96 -1.54
C ALA A 432 15.61 14.78 -0.74
N GLU A 433 15.87 15.72 0.18
CA GLU A 433 17.07 15.80 0.98
C GLU A 433 16.72 15.97 2.46
N ASP A 434 17.47 15.31 3.33
CA ASP A 434 17.32 15.50 4.76
C ASP A 434 18.04 16.78 5.20
N SER A 435 17.33 17.62 5.95
CA SER A 435 17.86 18.92 6.41
C SER A 435 18.94 18.80 7.49
N GLU A 436 19.10 17.62 8.13
CA GLU A 436 20.09 17.37 9.17
C GLU A 436 21.48 17.02 8.62
N TYR A 437 21.56 16.72 7.32
CA TYR A 437 22.82 16.35 6.68
C TYR A 437 23.37 17.50 5.81
N GLU A 438 24.64 17.37 5.43
CA GLU A 438 25.26 18.31 4.53
C GLU A 438 24.53 18.35 3.17
N SER A 439 24.15 19.52 2.74
CA SER A 439 23.31 19.70 1.56
C SER A 439 24.12 19.61 0.27
N PHE A 440 23.88 18.59 -0.53
CA PHE A 440 24.43 18.43 -1.87
C PHE A 440 23.86 19.42 -2.88
N SER A 441 22.66 19.96 -2.64
CA SER A 441 22.04 20.97 -3.52
C SER A 441 22.90 22.22 -3.68
N LYS A 442 23.70 22.57 -2.67
CA LYS A 442 24.64 23.70 -2.73
C LYS A 442 25.76 23.55 -3.78
N LEU A 443 26.02 22.31 -4.20
CA LEU A 443 27.04 22.00 -5.21
C LEU A 443 26.47 22.01 -6.64
N LEU A 444 25.15 22.19 -6.79
CA LEU A 444 24.47 22.23 -8.07
C LEU A 444 24.08 23.67 -8.41
N HIS A 445 24.17 24.00 -9.69
CA HIS A 445 23.69 25.28 -10.19
C HIS A 445 22.20 25.19 -10.54
N ASN A 446 21.49 26.32 -10.48
CA ASN A 446 20.08 26.44 -10.87
C ASN A 446 19.15 25.52 -10.06
N THR A 447 19.24 25.60 -8.74
CA THR A 447 18.41 24.84 -7.81
C THR A 447 17.39 25.74 -7.12
N LYS A 448 16.17 25.24 -6.95
CA LYS A 448 15.10 25.85 -6.15
C LYS A 448 14.80 24.96 -4.94
N GLU A 449 14.85 25.54 -3.75
CA GLU A 449 14.63 24.81 -2.51
C GLU A 449 13.21 25.01 -2.00
N LEU A 450 12.62 23.94 -1.49
CA LEU A 450 11.33 23.92 -0.84
C LEU A 450 11.46 23.20 0.51
N ILE A 451 11.13 23.90 1.60
CA ILE A 451 11.28 23.38 2.95
C ILE A 451 9.95 22.82 3.45
N LEU A 452 9.97 21.58 3.94
CA LEU A 452 8.83 20.94 4.61
C LEU A 452 8.85 21.28 6.10
N ASN A 453 8.08 22.27 6.48
CA ASN A 453 7.90 22.66 7.88
C ASN A 453 7.01 21.66 8.63
N PRO A 454 7.05 21.61 9.97
CA PRO A 454 6.05 20.93 10.79
C PRO A 454 4.61 21.33 10.39
N PHE A 455 3.63 20.48 10.68
CA PHE A 455 2.23 20.80 10.41
C PHE A 455 1.73 21.97 11.24
N THR A 456 0.91 22.81 10.65
CA THR A 456 0.08 23.77 11.37
C THR A 456 -1.09 23.05 12.05
N GLU A 457 -1.76 23.69 13.01
CA GLU A 457 -2.97 23.16 13.65
C GLU A 457 -4.03 22.73 12.61
N MET A 458 -4.25 23.54 11.59
CA MET A 458 -5.20 23.23 10.51
C MET A 458 -4.78 21.96 9.73
N GLN A 459 -3.48 21.76 9.52
CA GLN A 459 -2.95 20.57 8.85
C GLN A 459 -3.01 19.32 9.73
N VAL A 460 -2.84 19.47 11.05
CA VAL A 460 -3.09 18.40 12.02
C VAL A 460 -4.55 17.99 11.97
N ASN A 461 -5.48 18.95 11.98
CA ASN A 461 -6.91 18.66 11.88
C ASN A 461 -7.27 17.96 10.57
N GLU A 462 -6.71 18.39 9.43
CA GLU A 462 -6.89 17.69 8.14
C GLU A 462 -6.33 16.26 8.19
N PHE A 463 -5.17 16.07 8.84
CA PHE A 463 -4.54 14.75 8.97
C PHE A 463 -5.40 13.83 9.84
N THR A 464 -5.84 14.28 11.00
CA THR A 464 -6.66 13.48 11.92
C THR A 464 -8.04 13.17 11.33
N GLU A 465 -8.66 14.12 10.62
CA GLU A 465 -9.92 13.91 9.92
C GLU A 465 -9.81 12.82 8.86
N LYS A 466 -8.76 12.85 8.07
CA LYS A 466 -8.52 11.84 7.02
C LYS A 466 -8.08 10.49 7.57
N SER A 467 -7.34 10.47 8.70
CA SER A 467 -6.83 9.24 9.30
C SER A 467 -7.85 8.50 10.15
N PHE A 468 -8.82 9.22 10.72
CA PHE A 468 -9.70 8.69 11.77
C PHE A 468 -11.19 9.02 11.51
N ALA A 469 -11.64 8.90 10.26
CA ALA A 469 -13.00 9.24 9.81
C ALA A 469 -14.12 8.88 10.81
N GLY A 470 -14.48 9.83 11.68
CA GLY A 470 -15.74 9.86 12.43
C GLY A 470 -15.86 8.98 13.69
N PHE A 471 -14.87 8.11 14.01
CA PHE A 471 -15.03 7.11 15.09
C PHE A 471 -14.14 7.31 16.31
N PHE A 472 -13.23 8.24 16.26
CA PHE A 472 -12.24 8.48 17.30
C PHE A 472 -12.62 9.71 18.13
N PRO A 473 -12.24 9.83 19.43
CA PRO A 473 -12.37 11.09 20.16
C PRO A 473 -11.36 12.11 19.59
N ARG A 474 -11.61 12.55 18.34
CA ARG A 474 -10.71 13.32 17.48
C ARG A 474 -10.23 14.59 18.16
N ALA A 475 -11.13 15.34 18.78
CA ALA A 475 -10.76 16.60 19.44
C ALA A 475 -9.79 16.42 20.62
N GLN A 476 -9.87 15.29 21.33
CA GLN A 476 -8.94 14.98 22.41
C GLN A 476 -7.58 14.56 21.84
N LEU A 477 -7.58 13.72 20.79
CA LEU A 477 -6.36 13.31 20.10
C LEU A 477 -5.62 14.52 19.50
N GLU A 478 -6.34 15.43 18.83
CA GLU A 478 -5.78 16.67 18.28
C GLU A 478 -5.11 17.51 19.35
N LYS A 479 -5.74 17.69 20.51
CA LYS A 479 -5.13 18.39 21.65
C LYS A 479 -3.85 17.73 22.12
N LEU A 480 -3.81 16.39 22.22
CA LEU A 480 -2.62 15.66 22.61
C LEU A 480 -1.50 15.80 21.56
N ILE A 481 -1.83 15.68 20.26
CA ILE A 481 -0.86 15.87 19.18
C ILE A 481 -0.26 17.27 19.22
N LEU A 482 -1.09 18.31 19.33
CA LEU A 482 -0.65 19.70 19.38
C LEU A 482 0.20 20.02 20.62
N ALA A 483 -0.09 19.37 21.74
CA ALA A 483 0.62 19.64 23.01
C ALA A 483 1.96 18.87 23.11
N TYR A 484 2.07 17.70 22.50
CA TYR A 484 3.12 16.74 22.83
C TYR A 484 3.88 16.15 21.64
N SER A 485 3.57 16.54 20.38
CA SER A 485 4.36 16.12 19.23
C SER A 485 5.14 17.31 18.64
N ASP A 486 6.18 17.02 17.85
CA ASP A 486 6.91 18.02 17.06
C ASP A 486 6.17 18.44 15.79
N LEU A 487 4.94 17.94 15.62
CA LEU A 487 4.03 18.19 14.49
C LEU A 487 4.57 17.73 13.12
N LEU A 488 5.60 16.91 13.10
CA LEU A 488 6.02 16.23 11.88
C LEU A 488 5.07 15.04 11.61
N PRO A 489 4.63 14.81 10.36
CA PRO A 489 3.71 13.72 10.03
C PRO A 489 4.15 12.35 10.56
N GLY A 490 5.44 12.00 10.43
CA GLY A 490 5.98 10.75 10.91
C GLY A 490 6.00 10.64 12.44
N SER A 491 6.26 11.74 13.11
CA SER A 491 6.22 11.81 14.59
C SER A 491 4.80 11.73 15.11
N ILE A 492 3.83 12.36 14.44
CA ILE A 492 2.41 12.23 14.80
C ILE A 492 1.97 10.78 14.73
N VAL A 493 2.32 10.07 13.63
CA VAL A 493 2.00 8.64 13.50
C VAL A 493 2.64 7.83 14.62
N ARG A 494 3.91 8.07 14.90
CA ARG A 494 4.66 7.41 15.99
C ARG A 494 4.03 7.66 17.34
N PHE A 495 3.67 8.91 17.61
CA PHE A 495 2.99 9.32 18.84
C PHE A 495 1.64 8.60 19.05
N ILE A 496 0.85 8.47 18.00
CA ILE A 496 -0.41 7.70 18.05
C ILE A 496 -0.15 6.23 18.36
N HIS A 497 0.88 5.63 17.75
CA HIS A 497 1.28 4.27 18.09
C HIS A 497 1.70 4.14 19.56
N ASP A 498 2.39 5.15 20.12
CA ASP A 498 2.77 5.17 21.52
C ASP A 498 1.55 5.22 22.44
N LEU A 499 0.56 6.05 22.11
CA LEU A 499 -0.69 6.13 22.87
C LEU A 499 -1.46 4.81 22.86
N LEU A 500 -1.46 4.09 21.73
CA LEU A 500 -2.06 2.76 21.61
C LEU A 500 -1.30 1.72 22.42
N PHE A 501 0.02 1.67 22.30
CA PHE A 501 0.88 0.72 22.99
C PHE A 501 0.77 0.89 24.51
N LEU A 502 0.77 2.13 25.00
CA LEU A 502 0.65 2.45 26.41
C LEU A 502 -0.79 2.29 26.94
N LYS A 503 -1.72 1.83 26.11
CA LYS A 503 -3.14 1.66 26.44
C LYS A 503 -3.83 2.95 26.93
N ILE A 504 -3.28 4.11 26.57
CA ILE A 504 -3.91 5.42 26.78
C ILE A 504 -5.12 5.54 25.85
N ILE A 505 -4.96 5.13 24.59
CA ILE A 505 -6.07 4.84 23.71
C ILE A 505 -6.51 3.43 24.02
N LYS A 506 -7.69 3.28 24.59
CA LYS A 506 -8.35 2.00 24.86
C LYS A 506 -9.57 1.86 23.98
N TYR A 507 -9.98 0.63 23.76
CA TYR A 507 -11.22 0.35 23.06
C TYR A 507 -12.26 -0.11 24.09
N ASP A 508 -13.27 0.72 24.34
CA ASP A 508 -14.43 0.33 25.12
C ASP A 508 -15.54 -0.09 24.16
N ASN A 509 -15.94 -1.38 24.21
CA ASN A 509 -16.94 -1.96 23.28
C ASN A 509 -16.65 -1.65 21.80
N GLY A 510 -15.37 -1.56 21.41
CA GLY A 510 -14.93 -1.29 20.04
C GLY A 510 -14.96 0.17 19.62
N ILE A 511 -15.23 1.04 20.53
CA ILE A 511 -15.10 2.47 20.31
C ILE A 511 -13.77 2.89 20.93
N PRO A 512 -12.86 3.49 20.15
CA PRO A 512 -11.65 4.04 20.74
C PRO A 512 -12.02 5.18 21.69
N ASP A 513 -11.49 5.10 22.89
CA ASP A 513 -11.61 6.13 23.91
C ASP A 513 -10.22 6.50 24.46
N ILE A 514 -10.04 7.77 24.81
CA ILE A 514 -8.82 8.26 25.42
C ILE A 514 -9.08 8.38 26.91
N ASN A 515 -8.37 7.58 27.72
CA ASN A 515 -8.50 7.62 29.16
C ASN A 515 -7.95 8.95 29.71
N SER A 516 -8.85 9.89 29.98
CA SER A 516 -8.51 11.22 30.50
C SER A 516 -7.90 11.19 31.91
N ASP A 517 -8.13 10.12 32.66
CA ASP A 517 -7.61 9.99 34.03
C ASP A 517 -6.10 9.68 34.06
N GLU A 518 -5.52 9.29 32.93
CA GLU A 518 -4.08 9.01 32.79
C GLU A 518 -3.27 10.23 32.30
N THR A 519 -3.87 11.41 32.24
CA THR A 519 -3.19 12.67 31.86
C THR A 519 -1.84 12.90 32.58
N PRO A 520 -1.68 12.62 33.89
CA PRO A 520 -0.38 12.77 34.54
C PRO A 520 0.67 11.77 34.06
N ILE A 521 0.25 10.56 33.69
CA ILE A 521 1.13 9.52 33.11
C ILE A 521 1.53 9.94 31.71
N ILE A 522 0.58 10.45 30.92
CA ILE A 522 0.81 11.03 29.60
C ILE A 522 1.85 12.15 29.68
N GLU A 523 1.69 13.09 30.63
CA GLU A 523 2.64 14.18 30.79
C GLU A 523 4.03 13.72 31.20
N THR A 524 4.13 12.69 32.04
CA THR A 524 5.41 12.12 32.47
C THR A 524 6.10 11.40 31.32
N ILE A 525 5.39 10.59 30.59
CA ILE A 525 5.91 9.81 29.47
C ILE A 525 6.28 10.71 28.27
N LEU A 526 5.48 11.74 28.00
CA LEU A 526 5.68 12.64 26.86
C LEU A 526 6.72 13.73 27.11
N LYS A 527 7.07 14.00 28.37
CA LYS A 527 8.23 14.80 28.74
C LYS A 527 9.52 13.96 28.78
N SER A 528 9.39 12.65 28.71
CA SER A 528 10.52 11.72 28.64
C SER A 528 11.18 11.77 27.26
N SER A 529 12.50 11.62 27.22
CA SER A 529 13.24 11.50 25.97
C SER A 529 12.76 10.28 25.17
N GLN A 530 12.99 10.28 23.85
CA GLN A 530 12.71 9.09 23.02
C GLN A 530 13.35 7.82 23.60
N GLU A 531 14.53 7.95 24.18
CA GLU A 531 15.27 6.86 24.81
C GLU A 531 14.54 6.31 26.04
N GLU A 532 13.91 7.16 26.85
CA GLU A 532 13.09 6.73 27.99
C GLU A 532 11.80 6.04 27.55
N ILE A 533 11.16 6.50 26.48
CA ILE A 533 9.99 5.83 25.88
C ILE A 533 10.38 4.45 25.33
N TYR A 534 11.53 4.34 24.66
CA TYR A 534 12.07 3.06 24.22
C TYR A 534 12.36 2.12 25.41
N ASN A 535 12.93 2.63 26.49
CA ASN A 535 13.19 1.86 27.70
C ASN A 535 11.90 1.36 28.37
N ILE A 536 10.87 2.19 28.43
CA ILE A 536 9.55 1.79 28.94
C ILE A 536 8.96 0.67 28.08
N ARG A 537 9.01 0.80 26.76
CA ARG A 537 8.56 -0.22 25.83
C ARG A 537 9.36 -1.51 25.98
N PHE A 538 10.66 -1.41 26.01
CA PHE A 538 11.56 -2.55 26.15
C PHE A 538 11.34 -3.30 27.47
N ASN A 539 11.12 -2.59 28.56
CA ASN A 539 10.86 -3.15 29.88
C ASN A 539 9.44 -3.75 30.03
N SER A 540 8.51 -3.40 29.13
CA SER A 540 7.16 -3.99 29.09
C SER A 540 7.08 -5.27 28.26
N LEU A 541 8.15 -5.63 27.54
CA LEU A 541 8.22 -6.86 26.78
C LEU A 541 8.40 -8.07 27.70
N SER A 542 7.80 -9.20 27.30
CA SER A 542 8.10 -10.49 27.92
C SER A 542 9.57 -10.88 27.69
N GLU A 543 10.05 -11.88 28.42
CA GLU A 543 11.44 -12.34 28.31
C GLU A 543 11.80 -12.76 26.87
N ASN A 544 10.90 -13.50 26.19
CA ASN A 544 11.06 -13.94 24.80
C ASN A 544 11.05 -12.75 23.81
N GLU A 545 10.12 -11.79 23.98
CA GLU A 545 10.05 -10.58 23.16
C GLU A 545 11.30 -9.70 23.34
N THR A 546 11.80 -9.60 24.57
CA THR A 546 13.02 -8.84 24.89
C THR A 546 14.24 -9.46 24.21
N GLU A 547 14.36 -10.78 24.23
CA GLU A 547 15.44 -11.49 23.57
C GLU A 547 15.36 -11.35 22.05
N THR A 548 14.17 -11.48 21.49
CA THR A 548 13.88 -11.26 20.06
C THR A 548 14.26 -9.82 19.64
N ALA A 549 13.84 -8.81 20.42
CA ALA A 549 14.15 -7.41 20.14
C ALA A 549 15.67 -7.12 20.17
N LYS A 550 16.42 -7.72 21.12
CA LYS A 550 17.89 -7.61 21.17
C LYS A 550 18.54 -8.16 19.91
N TYR A 551 18.08 -9.31 19.41
CA TYR A 551 18.59 -9.88 18.16
C TYR A 551 18.26 -9.02 16.95
N ILE A 552 17.01 -8.54 16.82
CA ILE A 552 16.61 -7.65 15.72
C ILE A 552 17.47 -6.38 15.70
N SER A 553 17.76 -5.80 16.87
CA SER A 553 18.55 -4.57 16.99
C SER A 553 20.01 -4.74 16.54
N ALA A 554 20.54 -5.97 16.54
CA ALA A 554 21.89 -6.26 16.06
C ALA A 554 22.02 -6.29 14.51
N PHE A 555 20.90 -6.25 13.79
CA PHE A 555 20.85 -6.26 12.34
C PHE A 555 20.40 -4.90 11.80
N ASN A 556 21.09 -4.39 10.80
CA ASN A 556 20.72 -3.12 10.12
C ASN A 556 19.65 -3.29 9.03
N ALA A 557 18.94 -4.43 8.99
CA ALA A 557 17.91 -4.73 8.01
C ALA A 557 16.73 -5.47 8.66
N PRO A 558 15.52 -5.36 8.11
CA PRO A 558 14.39 -6.17 8.54
C PRO A 558 14.72 -7.66 8.44
N LEU A 559 14.45 -8.41 9.51
CA LEU A 559 14.64 -9.86 9.55
C LEU A 559 13.31 -10.57 9.30
N GLU A 560 13.37 -11.66 8.54
CA GLU A 560 12.21 -12.52 8.32
C GLU A 560 11.91 -13.32 9.61
N PRO A 561 10.63 -13.46 10.02
CA PRO A 561 10.26 -14.21 11.22
C PRO A 561 10.78 -15.66 11.25
N TYR A 562 10.85 -16.30 10.07
CA TYR A 562 11.43 -17.64 9.94
C TYR A 562 12.91 -17.67 10.35
N PHE A 563 13.70 -16.69 9.94
CA PHE A 563 15.11 -16.59 10.30
C PHE A 563 15.27 -16.40 11.81
N LEU A 564 14.48 -15.50 12.40
CA LEU A 564 14.49 -15.26 13.84
C LEU A 564 14.07 -16.50 14.63
N SER A 565 13.03 -17.21 14.22
CA SER A 565 12.57 -18.43 14.90
C SER A 565 13.63 -19.53 14.89
N THR A 566 14.35 -19.68 13.77
CA THR A 566 15.43 -20.67 13.63
C THR A 566 16.63 -20.30 14.50
N PHE A 567 16.99 -19.02 14.56
CA PHE A 567 18.14 -18.53 15.29
C PHE A 567 17.93 -18.56 16.82
N LEU A 568 16.72 -18.22 17.27
CA LEU A 568 16.38 -18.16 18.69
C LEU A 568 15.87 -19.49 19.25
N TYR A 569 15.73 -20.52 18.42
CA TYR A 569 15.14 -21.82 18.80
C TYR A 569 13.72 -21.70 19.40
N ILE A 570 12.98 -20.68 19.00
CA ILE A 570 11.58 -20.43 19.41
C ILE A 570 10.64 -20.65 18.23
N GLY A 571 9.37 -20.89 18.52
CA GLY A 571 8.35 -21.08 17.47
C GLY A 571 8.15 -19.81 16.64
N GLN A 572 7.95 -19.95 15.32
CA GLN A 572 7.62 -18.80 14.46
C GLN A 572 6.45 -17.95 15.00
N LYS A 573 5.51 -18.62 15.71
CA LYS A 573 4.37 -18.00 16.35
C LYS A 573 4.76 -17.00 17.45
N GLU A 574 5.80 -17.32 18.23
CA GLU A 574 6.32 -16.47 19.30
C GLU A 574 7.07 -15.26 18.74
N VAL A 575 7.72 -15.42 17.57
CA VAL A 575 8.38 -14.30 16.85
C VAL A 575 7.37 -13.33 16.23
N MET A 576 6.18 -13.82 15.84
CA MET A 576 5.13 -13.03 15.19
C MET A 576 4.21 -12.30 16.18
N GLN A 577 4.23 -12.66 17.46
CA GLN A 577 3.55 -11.95 18.54
C GLN A 577 4.30 -10.70 18.95
#